data_c054a05cc97be90dffc528d17530b434
#
_entry.id   c054a05cc97be90dffc528d17530b434
#
_cell.length_a   1.000
_cell.length_b   1.000
_cell.length_c   1.000
_cell.angle_alpha   90.00
_cell.angle_beta   90.00
_cell.angle_gamma   90.00
#
_symmetry.space_group_name_H-M   'P 1'
#
loop_
_entity.id
_entity.type
_entity.pdbx_description
1 polymer ?
#
loop_
_entity_poly.entity_id
_entity_poly.type
_entity_poly.pdbx_seq_one_letter_code
_entity_poly.pdbx_strand_id
1 'polypeptide(L)'
;MARWTKRYFGWALGLAAFAMLAACDVAPPPPDAQAARPAPVPQPGEGTRSLRSEQLSRYYGRLQADLLAQGLLRTDGGGPDTPYSAEVLTQNFEQIVFFDEYAQGAGLSAAGGRSAGKLRRWNGPVRMDVSFGNSVQLSRREEDLASVRNYIRRLARVTRHPISYANEGNFHILFMGEDDKGEMVKILRRKAPNISQRTIDVITTLPRSIHCLVVAFSSNDSPHNYTRAVAVIRAEHPDLIRLSCVHEELAQGLGLANDSPDARPSIFNDDDEFALLTSHDEKLLSMLYDPRLKSGMDAESARPVVRILAREKLGQSL
;
A
#
# COMPACT_ATOMS: atom_id res chain seq x y z
N MET A 1 -34.22 -51.52 -24.49
CA MET A 1 -34.48 -52.92 -24.18
C MET A 1 -34.10 -53.19 -22.74
N ALA A 2 -35.13 -53.51 -21.98
CA ALA A 2 -35.28 -54.60 -21.03
C ALA A 2 -34.34 -54.55 -19.80
N ARG A 3 -34.76 -54.77 -18.63
CA ARG A 3 -35.99 -55.03 -17.83
C ARG A 3 -35.49 -55.35 -16.42
N TRP A 4 -36.10 -54.74 -15.37
CA TRP A 4 -36.77 -55.32 -14.21
C TRP A 4 -36.02 -56.44 -13.43
N THR A 5 -35.95 -56.29 -12.08
CA THR A 5 -36.91 -57.01 -11.19
C THR A 5 -36.84 -56.52 -9.73
N LYS A 6 -38.05 -56.32 -9.16
CA LYS A 6 -38.38 -56.20 -7.73
C LYS A 6 -38.27 -57.56 -7.04
N ARG A 7 -38.01 -57.62 -5.74
CA ARG A 7 -38.62 -58.62 -4.86
C ARG A 7 -38.84 -58.11 -3.45
N TYR A 8 -40.02 -58.41 -2.99
CA TYR A 8 -40.66 -58.11 -1.70
C TYR A 8 -40.35 -59.21 -0.68
N PHE A 9 -40.79 -58.95 0.55
CA PHE A 9 -41.32 -59.80 1.62
C PHE A 9 -40.45 -60.10 2.85
N GLY A 10 -41.12 -59.83 4.01
CA GLY A 10 -40.88 -60.49 5.26
C GLY A 10 -41.37 -59.75 6.50
N TRP A 11 -42.66 -59.94 6.84
CA TRP A 11 -43.24 -59.54 8.11
C TRP A 11 -42.79 -60.48 9.22
N ALA A 12 -42.55 -59.97 10.43
CA ALA A 12 -42.71 -60.72 11.68
C ALA A 12 -43.15 -59.79 12.85
N LEU A 13 -44.31 -60.05 13.34
CA LEU A 13 -44.92 -59.54 14.59
C LEU A 13 -44.14 -60.06 15.80
N GLY A 14 -43.99 -59.26 16.83
CA GLY A 14 -43.51 -59.66 18.15
C GLY A 14 -44.05 -58.75 19.26
N LEU A 15 -44.86 -59.33 20.12
CA LEU A 15 -45.74 -58.88 21.16
C LEU A 15 -45.14 -57.90 22.22
N ALA A 16 -46.07 -57.16 22.78
CA ALA A 16 -46.05 -56.20 23.86
C ALA A 16 -45.48 -56.69 25.19
N ALA A 17 -44.82 -55.82 25.91
CA ALA A 17 -44.79 -55.82 27.37
C ALA A 17 -44.86 -54.38 27.90
N PHE A 18 -45.96 -54.05 28.51
CA PHE A 18 -46.21 -52.80 29.25
C PHE A 18 -45.44 -52.84 30.56
N ALA A 19 -44.46 -52.00 30.75
CA ALA A 19 -43.92 -51.71 32.07
C ALA A 19 -44.24 -50.25 32.40
N MET A 20 -45.17 -50.01 33.29
CA MET A 20 -45.37 -48.69 33.89
C MET A 20 -44.22 -48.40 34.84
N LEU A 21 -43.44 -47.40 34.47
CA LEU A 21 -42.51 -46.75 35.39
C LEU A 21 -43.07 -45.38 35.74
N ALA A 22 -43.33 -45.19 37.04
CA ALA A 22 -43.73 -43.91 37.60
C ALA A 22 -42.62 -42.88 37.35
N ALA A 23 -42.90 -41.86 36.49
CA ALA A 23 -42.05 -40.71 36.31
C ALA A 23 -42.24 -39.78 37.54
N CYS A 24 -41.21 -39.68 38.38
CA CYS A 24 -41.08 -38.54 39.27
C CYS A 24 -40.79 -37.30 38.41
N ASP A 25 -41.73 -36.37 38.40
CA ASP A 25 -41.58 -35.05 37.82
C ASP A 25 -40.51 -34.27 38.60
N VAL A 26 -39.27 -34.30 38.14
CA VAL A 26 -38.22 -33.41 38.62
C VAL A 26 -38.33 -32.15 37.76
N ALA A 27 -38.87 -31.08 38.34
CA ALA A 27 -38.87 -29.77 37.71
C ALA A 27 -37.44 -29.40 37.28
N PRO A 28 -37.24 -28.90 36.02
CA PRO A 28 -35.92 -28.42 35.59
C PRO A 28 -35.50 -27.28 36.51
N PRO A 29 -34.18 -27.23 36.89
CA PRO A 29 -33.67 -26.10 37.65
C PRO A 29 -33.90 -24.81 36.86
N PRO A 30 -34.16 -23.65 37.52
CA PRO A 30 -34.32 -22.39 36.86
C PRO A 30 -33.05 -22.14 36.04
N PRO A 31 -33.19 -21.52 34.82
CA PRO A 31 -32.03 -21.23 34.02
C PRO A 31 -31.08 -20.37 34.85
N ASP A 32 -29.85 -20.90 35.10
CA ASP A 32 -28.80 -20.14 35.71
C ASP A 32 -28.75 -18.79 35.03
N ALA A 33 -28.93 -17.72 35.84
CA ALA A 33 -28.67 -16.37 35.37
C ALA A 33 -27.20 -16.38 34.96
N GLN A 34 -26.97 -16.57 33.66
CA GLN A 34 -25.66 -16.39 33.10
C GLN A 34 -25.21 -15.00 33.51
N ALA A 35 -24.33 -14.92 34.48
CA ALA A 35 -23.68 -13.67 34.84
C ALA A 35 -23.23 -13.01 33.54
N ALA A 36 -23.80 -11.85 33.22
CA ALA A 36 -23.46 -11.12 32.03
C ALA A 36 -21.93 -11.06 31.95
N ARG A 37 -21.35 -11.67 30.90
CA ARG A 37 -19.92 -11.56 30.68
C ARG A 37 -19.59 -10.08 30.77
N PRO A 38 -18.61 -9.67 31.59
CA PRO A 38 -18.16 -8.28 31.59
C PRO A 38 -17.91 -7.89 30.14
N ALA A 39 -18.45 -6.74 29.72
CA ALA A 39 -18.13 -6.19 28.41
C ALA A 39 -16.61 -6.16 28.26
N PRO A 40 -16.05 -6.54 27.12
CA PRO A 40 -14.61 -6.48 26.90
C PRO A 40 -14.13 -5.09 27.27
N VAL A 41 -13.14 -5.00 28.15
CA VAL A 41 -12.49 -3.73 28.48
C VAL A 41 -11.87 -3.22 27.17
N PRO A 42 -12.19 -2.01 26.70
CA PRO A 42 -11.61 -1.47 25.48
C PRO A 42 -10.09 -1.52 25.57
N GLN A 43 -9.45 -2.21 24.63
CA GLN A 43 -7.99 -2.26 24.60
C GLN A 43 -7.46 -0.87 24.17
N PRO A 44 -6.28 -0.42 24.62
CA PRO A 44 -5.66 0.81 24.12
C PRO A 44 -5.54 0.71 22.58
N GLY A 45 -6.19 1.62 21.86
CA GLY A 45 -6.34 1.59 20.40
C GLY A 45 -7.76 1.28 19.91
N GLU A 46 -8.69 0.84 20.74
CA GLU A 46 -10.12 0.72 20.44
C GLU A 46 -10.91 1.97 20.86
N GLY A 47 -10.35 3.16 20.62
CA GLY A 47 -11.13 4.38 20.67
C GLY A 47 -12.26 4.32 19.62
N THR A 48 -13.48 4.68 20.01
CA THR A 48 -14.61 4.81 19.08
C THR A 48 -14.18 5.73 17.95
N ARG A 49 -14.10 5.22 16.71
CA ARG A 49 -13.79 6.06 15.55
C ARG A 49 -14.81 7.19 15.43
N SER A 50 -14.37 8.36 15.02
CA SER A 50 -15.28 9.45 14.69
C SER A 50 -16.20 9.05 13.52
N LEU A 51 -17.38 9.67 13.44
CA LEU A 51 -18.28 9.47 12.29
C LEU A 51 -17.60 9.74 10.96
N ARG A 52 -16.65 10.67 10.92
CA ARG A 52 -15.89 11.00 9.72
C ARG A 52 -14.90 9.89 9.35
N SER A 53 -14.15 9.35 10.29
CA SER A 53 -13.27 8.20 10.08
C SER A 53 -14.06 6.97 9.61
N GLU A 54 -15.23 6.70 10.20
CA GLU A 54 -16.13 5.63 9.75
C GLU A 54 -16.67 5.85 8.32
N GLN A 55 -17.02 7.09 7.97
CA GLN A 55 -17.48 7.43 6.62
C GLN A 55 -16.38 7.22 5.58
N LEU A 56 -15.14 7.59 5.90
CA LEU A 56 -13.97 7.34 5.05
C LEU A 56 -13.72 5.84 4.89
N SER A 57 -13.76 5.09 5.98
CA SER A 57 -13.57 3.63 5.95
C SER A 57 -14.62 2.93 5.06
N ARG A 58 -15.90 3.33 5.17
CA ARG A 58 -16.96 2.83 4.29
C ARG A 58 -16.78 3.25 2.83
N TYR A 59 -16.30 4.47 2.59
CA TYR A 59 -16.02 4.96 1.24
C TYR A 59 -14.92 4.12 0.58
N TYR A 60 -13.76 3.95 1.22
CA TYR A 60 -12.65 3.18 0.67
C TYR A 60 -12.96 1.68 0.57
N GLY A 61 -13.75 1.14 1.48
CA GLY A 61 -14.25 -0.23 1.39
C GLY A 61 -15.09 -0.48 0.14
N ARG A 62 -16.00 0.45 -0.20
CA ARG A 62 -16.76 0.39 -1.45
C ARG A 62 -15.88 0.58 -2.67
N LEU A 63 -14.98 1.55 -2.64
CA LEU A 63 -14.05 1.80 -3.74
C LEU A 63 -13.22 0.54 -4.07
N GLN A 64 -12.63 -0.10 -3.08
CA GLN A 64 -11.88 -1.35 -3.32
C GLN A 64 -12.78 -2.45 -3.91
N ALA A 65 -13.99 -2.61 -3.39
CA ALA A 65 -14.92 -3.61 -3.90
C ALA A 65 -15.31 -3.33 -5.37
N ASP A 66 -15.54 -2.07 -5.71
CA ASP A 66 -15.88 -1.64 -7.08
C ASP A 66 -14.71 -1.86 -8.05
N LEU A 67 -13.49 -1.52 -7.65
CA LEU A 67 -12.27 -1.75 -8.46
C LEU A 67 -12.03 -3.25 -8.68
N LEU A 68 -12.12 -4.06 -7.63
CA LEU A 68 -11.98 -5.53 -7.74
C LEU A 68 -13.07 -6.14 -8.64
N ALA A 69 -14.31 -5.65 -8.57
CA ALA A 69 -15.39 -6.12 -9.45
C ALA A 69 -15.14 -5.79 -10.93
N GLN A 70 -14.36 -4.76 -11.23
CA GLN A 70 -13.91 -4.39 -12.57
C GLN A 70 -12.65 -5.16 -13.03
N GLY A 71 -12.09 -6.02 -12.18
CA GLY A 71 -10.85 -6.76 -12.47
C GLY A 71 -9.56 -5.93 -12.32
N LEU A 72 -9.68 -4.78 -11.63
CA LEU A 72 -8.56 -3.91 -11.28
C LEU A 72 -7.90 -4.34 -9.96
N LEU A 73 -6.89 -3.61 -9.51
CA LEU A 73 -6.08 -3.92 -8.33
C LEU A 73 -5.39 -5.29 -8.42
N ARG A 74 -4.85 -5.62 -9.57
CA ARG A 74 -4.08 -6.85 -9.80
C ARG A 74 -2.87 -6.92 -8.88
N THR A 75 -2.55 -8.13 -8.41
CA THR A 75 -1.43 -8.40 -7.50
C THR A 75 -0.36 -9.32 -8.10
N ASP A 76 -0.55 -9.73 -9.34
CA ASP A 76 0.34 -10.68 -10.05
C ASP A 76 1.62 -10.03 -10.60
N GLY A 77 1.76 -8.70 -10.52
CA GLY A 77 2.96 -7.97 -10.93
C GLY A 77 3.18 -7.87 -12.44
N GLY A 78 2.14 -8.14 -13.23
CA GLY A 78 2.18 -8.20 -14.69
C GLY A 78 2.64 -9.57 -15.22
N GLY A 79 2.21 -9.91 -16.43
CA GLY A 79 2.46 -11.21 -17.03
C GLY A 79 2.51 -11.16 -18.56
N PRO A 80 2.30 -12.31 -19.24
CA PRO A 80 2.33 -12.36 -20.71
C PRO A 80 1.30 -11.47 -21.39
N ASP A 81 0.24 -11.09 -20.70
CA ASP A 81 -0.81 -10.18 -21.16
C ASP A 81 -0.40 -8.69 -21.12
N THR A 82 0.75 -8.38 -20.52
CA THR A 82 1.30 -7.03 -20.39
C THR A 82 2.74 -6.93 -20.90
N PRO A 83 3.00 -7.29 -22.18
CA PRO A 83 4.34 -7.22 -22.75
C PRO A 83 4.75 -5.76 -22.94
N TYR A 84 6.05 -5.48 -22.79
CA TYR A 84 6.64 -4.18 -23.09
C TYR A 84 8.05 -4.32 -23.67
N SER A 85 8.43 -3.35 -24.50
CA SER A 85 9.73 -3.31 -25.14
C SER A 85 10.73 -2.45 -24.36
N ALA A 86 12.00 -2.47 -24.78
CA ALA A 86 13.04 -1.58 -24.22
C ALA A 86 12.73 -0.11 -24.49
N GLU A 87 12.10 0.20 -25.61
CA GLU A 87 11.66 1.55 -25.96
C GLU A 87 10.57 2.03 -25.00
N VAL A 88 9.56 1.20 -24.73
CA VAL A 88 8.49 1.50 -23.76
C VAL A 88 9.06 1.68 -22.36
N LEU A 89 9.96 0.77 -21.93
CA LEU A 89 10.63 0.89 -20.63
C LEU A 89 11.45 2.18 -20.52
N THR A 90 12.11 2.61 -21.62
CA THR A 90 12.85 3.87 -21.69
C THR A 90 11.91 5.07 -21.56
N GLN A 91 10.80 5.08 -22.31
CA GLN A 91 9.84 6.17 -22.27
C GLN A 91 9.19 6.31 -20.89
N ASN A 92 8.76 5.19 -20.30
CA ASN A 92 8.18 5.18 -18.95
C ASN A 92 9.18 5.64 -17.88
N PHE A 93 10.45 5.22 -17.99
CA PHE A 93 11.50 5.72 -17.12
C PHE A 93 11.63 7.25 -17.21
N GLU A 94 11.67 7.79 -18.43
CA GLU A 94 11.78 9.23 -18.65
C GLU A 94 10.58 9.98 -18.05
N GLN A 95 9.35 9.50 -18.25
CA GLN A 95 8.14 10.14 -17.75
C GLN A 95 8.07 10.07 -16.19
N ILE A 96 8.40 8.93 -15.61
CA ILE A 96 8.23 8.70 -14.17
C ILE A 96 9.36 9.35 -13.36
N VAL A 97 10.59 9.40 -13.88
CA VAL A 97 11.76 9.88 -13.13
C VAL A 97 12.03 11.37 -13.29
N PHE A 98 11.76 11.94 -14.49
CA PHE A 98 12.12 13.33 -14.79
C PHE A 98 10.97 14.32 -14.70
N PHE A 99 9.76 13.89 -14.38
CA PHE A 99 8.63 14.78 -14.15
C PHE A 99 8.14 14.67 -12.71
N ASP A 100 7.41 15.66 -12.26
CA ASP A 100 6.77 15.68 -10.95
C ASP A 100 5.26 15.58 -11.12
N GLU A 101 4.62 14.72 -10.35
CA GLU A 101 3.15 14.61 -10.28
C GLU A 101 2.53 15.94 -9.81
N TYR A 102 3.13 16.55 -8.80
CA TYR A 102 2.66 17.83 -8.24
C TYR A 102 3.69 18.94 -8.44
N ALA A 103 3.19 20.13 -8.75
CA ALA A 103 4.03 21.31 -8.91
C ALA A 103 4.73 21.65 -7.58
N GLN A 104 6.06 21.74 -7.59
CA GLN A 104 6.85 22.07 -6.41
C GLN A 104 6.41 23.41 -5.81
N GLY A 105 6.07 23.41 -4.51
CA GLY A 105 5.62 24.61 -3.80
C GLY A 105 4.17 25.03 -4.07
N ALA A 106 3.44 24.36 -4.97
CA ALA A 106 2.05 24.67 -5.31
C ALA A 106 0.99 23.84 -4.54
N GLY A 107 1.43 23.00 -3.59
CA GLY A 107 0.55 22.07 -2.88
C GLY A 107 0.22 20.85 -3.76
N LEU A 108 -1.03 20.37 -3.69
CA LEU A 108 -1.54 19.25 -4.49
C LEU A 108 -2.04 19.68 -5.89
N SER A 109 -1.55 20.78 -6.42
CA SER A 109 -1.88 21.17 -7.80
C SER A 109 -1.03 20.33 -8.75
N ALA A 110 -1.68 19.61 -9.67
CA ALA A 110 -0.97 18.90 -10.72
C ALA A 110 0.01 19.83 -11.43
N ALA A 111 1.21 19.33 -11.72
CA ALA A 111 2.22 20.11 -12.41
C ALA A 111 1.69 20.46 -13.82
N GLY A 112 1.15 21.67 -13.97
CA GLY A 112 0.49 22.15 -15.20
C GLY A 112 1.43 22.40 -16.38
N GLY A 113 2.69 22.02 -16.27
CA GLY A 113 3.69 22.18 -17.31
C GLY A 113 4.70 21.02 -17.29
N ARG A 114 4.80 20.30 -18.40
CA ARG A 114 5.78 19.23 -18.62
C ARG A 114 7.20 19.78 -18.84
N SER A 115 7.74 20.55 -17.91
CA SER A 115 9.17 20.82 -17.95
C SER A 115 9.88 19.66 -17.26
N ALA A 116 10.69 18.92 -18.00
CA ALA A 116 11.50 17.85 -17.46
C ALA A 116 12.41 18.42 -16.35
N GLY A 117 12.31 17.82 -15.17
CA GLY A 117 13.19 18.11 -14.06
C GLY A 117 14.55 17.42 -14.19
N LYS A 118 15.24 17.33 -13.07
CA LYS A 118 16.51 16.62 -12.93
C LYS A 118 16.30 15.31 -12.19
N LEU A 119 17.09 14.28 -12.48
CA LEU A 119 17.07 13.02 -11.75
C LEU A 119 17.33 13.25 -10.28
N ARG A 120 16.40 12.80 -9.45
CA ARG A 120 16.45 12.90 -7.99
C ARG A 120 16.36 11.50 -7.38
N ARG A 121 17.23 11.20 -6.44
CA ARG A 121 17.23 9.94 -5.69
C ARG A 121 18.04 10.08 -4.41
N TRP A 122 18.10 9.03 -3.64
CA TRP A 122 18.98 8.93 -2.48
C TRP A 122 20.40 8.53 -2.93
N ASN A 123 21.40 9.28 -2.48
CA ASN A 123 22.80 8.89 -2.66
C ASN A 123 23.37 8.20 -1.40
N GLY A 124 22.81 8.51 -0.23
CA GLY A 124 23.16 7.88 1.04
C GLY A 124 22.20 6.78 1.45
N PRO A 125 22.48 6.03 2.53
CA PRO A 125 21.61 4.95 3.02
C PRO A 125 20.20 5.44 3.37
N VAL A 126 19.19 4.65 2.99
CA VAL A 126 17.81 4.89 3.36
C VAL A 126 17.44 4.03 4.56
N ARG A 127 17.10 4.67 5.66
CA ARG A 127 16.61 4.02 6.86
C ARG A 127 15.14 4.36 7.03
N MET A 128 14.28 3.36 6.92
CA MET A 128 12.83 3.53 6.98
C MET A 128 12.32 3.20 8.38
N ASP A 129 11.52 4.09 8.97
CA ASP A 129 10.80 3.83 10.20
C ASP A 129 9.28 3.95 10.01
N VAL A 130 8.52 3.33 10.91
CA VAL A 130 7.07 3.31 10.87
C VAL A 130 6.53 3.95 12.15
N SER A 131 5.52 4.80 12.01
CA SER A 131 4.74 5.36 13.11
C SER A 131 3.25 5.13 12.86
N PHE A 132 2.52 4.80 13.92
CA PHE A 132 1.09 4.56 13.87
C PHE A 132 0.36 5.60 14.72
N GLY A 133 -0.73 6.12 14.19
CA GLY A 133 -1.67 6.92 14.97
C GLY A 133 -2.39 6.08 16.03
N ASN A 134 -2.93 6.75 17.04
CA ASN A 134 -3.63 6.08 18.13
C ASN A 134 -4.90 5.36 17.67
N SER A 135 -5.49 5.79 16.55
CA SER A 135 -6.68 5.16 15.95
C SER A 135 -6.41 3.80 15.30
N VAL A 136 -5.12 3.43 15.05
CA VAL A 136 -4.75 2.17 14.42
C VAL A 136 -4.71 1.05 15.44
N GLN A 137 -5.53 0.01 15.26
CA GLN A 137 -5.60 -1.16 16.13
C GLN A 137 -4.25 -1.90 16.20
N LEU A 138 -3.93 -2.49 17.34
CA LEU A 138 -2.63 -3.16 17.57
C LEU A 138 -2.38 -4.31 16.60
N SER A 139 -3.38 -5.18 16.36
CA SER A 139 -3.27 -6.27 15.40
C SER A 139 -2.93 -5.76 13.99
N ARG A 140 -3.56 -4.66 13.59
CA ARG A 140 -3.30 -4.03 12.28
C ARG A 140 -1.89 -3.45 12.21
N ARG A 141 -1.36 -2.87 13.30
CA ARG A 141 0.03 -2.35 13.34
C ARG A 141 1.05 -3.45 13.08
N GLU A 142 0.83 -4.65 13.62
CA GLU A 142 1.72 -5.80 13.42
C GLU A 142 1.72 -6.27 11.96
N GLU A 143 0.54 -6.36 11.33
CA GLU A 143 0.37 -6.72 9.92
C GLU A 143 1.03 -5.69 8.98
N ASP A 144 0.74 -4.41 9.19
CA ASP A 144 1.32 -3.31 8.41
C ASP A 144 2.85 -3.29 8.55
N LEU A 145 3.37 -3.44 9.77
CA LEU A 145 4.81 -3.47 10.03
C LEU A 145 5.49 -4.65 9.34
N ALA A 146 4.87 -5.84 9.37
CA ALA A 146 5.39 -7.02 8.69
C ALA A 146 5.44 -6.80 7.17
N SER A 147 4.37 -6.26 6.58
CA SER A 147 4.27 -5.94 5.16
C SER A 147 5.32 -4.91 4.73
N VAL A 148 5.46 -3.82 5.47
CA VAL A 148 6.48 -2.79 5.23
C VAL A 148 7.89 -3.37 5.29
N ARG A 149 8.22 -4.18 6.30
CA ARG A 149 9.54 -4.80 6.43
C ARG A 149 9.85 -5.75 5.27
N ASN A 150 8.84 -6.50 4.79
CA ASN A 150 8.99 -7.38 3.63
C ASN A 150 9.28 -6.56 2.36
N TYR A 151 8.53 -5.47 2.18
CA TYR A 151 8.68 -4.61 1.02
C TYR A 151 10.03 -3.85 1.03
N ILE A 152 10.49 -3.36 2.18
CA ILE A 152 11.83 -2.75 2.34
C ILE A 152 12.93 -3.72 1.87
N ARG A 153 12.84 -5.01 2.24
CA ARG A 153 13.81 -6.03 1.77
C ARG A 153 13.74 -6.24 0.25
N ARG A 154 12.53 -6.17 -0.34
CA ARG A 154 12.34 -6.25 -1.79
C ARG A 154 13.00 -5.04 -2.49
N LEU A 155 12.72 -3.83 -2.02
CA LEU A 155 13.31 -2.60 -2.55
C LEU A 155 14.85 -2.60 -2.48
N ALA A 156 15.42 -3.03 -1.36
CA ALA A 156 16.88 -3.17 -1.20
C ALA A 156 17.50 -4.13 -2.22
N ARG A 157 16.86 -5.28 -2.47
CA ARG A 157 17.32 -6.25 -3.47
C ARG A 157 17.23 -5.69 -4.90
N VAL A 158 16.12 -5.06 -5.24
CA VAL A 158 15.85 -4.53 -6.58
C VAL A 158 16.80 -3.40 -6.93
N THR A 159 16.98 -2.45 -6.03
CA THR A 159 17.81 -1.26 -6.25
C THR A 159 19.29 -1.51 -6.03
N ARG A 160 19.65 -2.55 -5.26
CA ARG A 160 21.00 -2.77 -4.72
C ARG A 160 21.53 -1.57 -3.92
N HIS A 161 20.63 -0.69 -3.49
CA HIS A 161 20.94 0.45 -2.64
C HIS A 161 20.78 0.05 -1.17
N PRO A 162 21.56 0.61 -0.23
CA PRO A 162 21.42 0.31 1.19
C PRO A 162 20.10 0.87 1.74
N ILE A 163 19.07 0.05 1.73
CA ILE A 163 17.74 0.34 2.27
C ILE A 163 17.46 -0.64 3.40
N SER A 164 17.08 -0.14 4.57
CA SER A 164 16.81 -0.95 5.75
C SER A 164 15.69 -0.38 6.61
N TYR A 165 15.05 -1.26 7.40
CA TYR A 165 14.18 -0.84 8.50
C TYR A 165 15.04 -0.39 9.69
N ALA A 166 14.61 0.67 10.37
CA ALA A 166 15.25 1.20 11.58
C ALA A 166 14.20 1.72 12.55
N ASN A 167 14.53 1.83 13.85
CA ASN A 167 13.64 2.45 14.83
C ASN A 167 13.58 3.98 14.66
N GLU A 168 14.68 4.57 14.18
CA GLU A 168 14.77 5.96 13.78
C GLU A 168 15.41 6.03 12.40
N GLY A 169 14.67 6.60 11.45
CA GLY A 169 15.03 6.65 10.06
C GLY A 169 15.19 8.06 9.51
N ASN A 170 15.41 8.09 8.20
CA ASN A 170 15.35 9.30 7.38
C ASN A 170 14.22 9.22 6.34
N PHE A 171 13.55 8.07 6.25
CA PHE A 171 12.31 7.90 5.50
C PHE A 171 11.22 7.42 6.48
N HIS A 172 10.21 8.23 6.72
CA HIS A 172 9.19 8.03 7.74
C HIS A 172 7.88 7.59 7.10
N ILE A 173 7.34 6.46 7.54
CA ILE A 173 6.07 5.90 7.07
C ILE A 173 5.04 6.07 8.17
N LEU A 174 3.98 6.86 7.91
CA LEU A 174 2.97 7.23 8.88
C LEU A 174 1.63 6.58 8.51
N PHE A 175 1.17 5.64 9.32
CA PHE A 175 -0.21 5.12 9.23
C PHE A 175 -1.08 5.97 10.16
N MET A 176 -1.88 6.88 9.60
CA MET A 176 -2.65 7.89 10.34
C MET A 176 -4.09 7.97 9.84
N GLY A 177 -5.03 8.00 10.77
CA GLY A 177 -6.44 8.20 10.48
C GLY A 177 -6.89 9.66 10.57
N GLU A 178 -8.14 9.91 10.23
CA GLU A 178 -8.80 11.20 10.37
C GLU A 178 -8.73 11.70 11.83
N ASP A 179 -8.79 10.76 12.78
CA ASP A 179 -8.78 11.04 14.21
C ASP A 179 -7.38 11.32 14.77
N ASP A 180 -6.33 11.05 13.97
CA ASP A 180 -4.93 11.19 14.39
C ASP A 180 -4.28 12.51 13.94
N LYS A 181 -5.02 13.43 13.32
CA LYS A 181 -4.46 14.67 12.72
C LYS A 181 -3.59 15.49 13.67
N GLY A 182 -4.03 15.62 14.91
CA GLY A 182 -3.27 16.36 15.93
C GLY A 182 -1.96 15.70 16.31
N GLU A 183 -1.94 14.36 16.36
CA GLU A 183 -0.73 13.56 16.60
C GLU A 183 0.19 13.59 15.37
N MET A 184 -0.39 13.48 14.18
CA MET A 184 0.34 13.54 12.91
C MET A 184 1.16 14.83 12.79
N VAL A 185 0.58 16.00 13.12
CA VAL A 185 1.31 17.28 13.13
C VAL A 185 2.52 17.24 14.06
N LYS A 186 2.38 16.66 15.26
CA LYS A 186 3.50 16.54 16.22
C LYS A 186 4.61 15.63 15.68
N ILE A 187 4.22 14.52 15.05
CA ILE A 187 5.16 13.57 14.44
C ILE A 187 5.87 14.23 13.26
N LEU A 188 5.15 14.88 12.34
CA LEU A 188 5.73 15.60 11.20
C LEU A 188 6.78 16.62 11.61
N ARG A 189 6.49 17.47 12.60
CA ARG A 189 7.43 18.45 13.12
C ARG A 189 8.68 17.82 13.74
N ARG A 190 8.53 16.69 14.42
CA ARG A 190 9.66 15.96 15.02
C ARG A 190 10.51 15.24 13.97
N LYS A 191 9.86 14.54 13.03
CA LYS A 191 10.52 13.70 12.02
C LYS A 191 11.07 14.50 10.83
N ALA A 192 10.44 15.61 10.48
CA ALA A 192 10.85 16.52 9.41
C ALA A 192 10.90 17.97 9.93
N PRO A 193 11.92 18.36 10.72
CA PRO A 193 11.95 19.67 11.41
C PRO A 193 11.82 20.88 10.48
N ASN A 194 12.28 20.76 9.23
CA ASN A 194 12.25 21.81 8.21
C ASN A 194 10.97 21.77 7.34
N ILE A 195 9.98 20.94 7.69
CA ILE A 195 8.72 20.88 6.95
C ILE A 195 7.97 22.20 7.04
N SER A 196 7.52 22.73 5.91
CA SER A 196 6.76 23.97 5.89
C SER A 196 5.36 23.77 6.49
N GLN A 197 4.78 24.84 7.07
CA GLN A 197 3.39 24.80 7.55
C GLN A 197 2.43 24.42 6.39
N ARG A 198 2.66 24.96 5.19
CA ARG A 198 1.87 24.63 4.00
C ARG A 198 1.89 23.12 3.69
N THR A 199 3.05 22.48 3.77
CA THR A 199 3.17 21.02 3.56
C THR A 199 2.41 20.25 4.64
N ILE A 200 2.49 20.69 5.90
CA ILE A 200 1.70 20.11 7.00
C ILE A 200 0.20 20.23 6.72
N ASP A 201 -0.25 21.43 6.29
CA ASP A 201 -1.66 21.66 5.98
C ASP A 201 -2.14 20.77 4.84
N VAL A 202 -1.35 20.63 3.77
CA VAL A 202 -1.63 19.69 2.67
C VAL A 202 -1.80 18.26 3.18
N ILE A 203 -0.84 17.77 3.95
CA ILE A 203 -0.84 16.38 4.49
C ILE A 203 -2.07 16.17 5.41
N THR A 204 -2.41 17.13 6.25
CA THR A 204 -3.50 16.98 7.24
C THR A 204 -4.90 17.22 6.67
N THR A 205 -4.99 17.79 5.46
CA THR A 205 -6.25 18.10 4.79
C THR A 205 -6.44 17.39 3.46
N LEU A 206 -5.74 16.25 3.25
CA LEU A 206 -5.82 15.46 2.04
C LEU A 206 -7.29 15.17 1.67
N PRO A 207 -7.74 15.51 0.45
CA PRO A 207 -9.05 15.12 -0.04
C PRO A 207 -9.14 13.59 -0.13
N ARG A 208 -10.36 13.05 -0.05
CA ARG A 208 -10.56 11.58 -0.13
C ARG A 208 -10.17 10.96 -1.47
N SER A 209 -10.06 11.76 -2.53
CA SER A 209 -9.60 11.33 -3.85
C SER A 209 -8.09 11.08 -3.89
N ILE A 210 -7.31 11.60 -2.94
CA ILE A 210 -5.90 11.29 -2.78
C ILE A 210 -5.80 10.24 -1.67
N HIS A 211 -5.42 9.05 -2.07
CA HIS A 211 -5.40 7.90 -1.17
C HIS A 211 -4.24 7.97 -0.20
N CYS A 212 -3.07 8.25 -0.69
CA CYS A 212 -1.82 8.36 0.05
C CYS A 212 -0.96 9.49 -0.52
N LEU A 213 0.14 9.78 0.11
CA LEU A 213 1.06 10.83 -0.34
C LEU A 213 2.45 10.60 0.22
N VAL A 214 3.48 10.77 -0.59
CA VAL A 214 4.85 10.91 -0.12
C VAL A 214 5.40 12.30 -0.44
N VAL A 215 6.17 12.84 0.49
CA VAL A 215 6.94 14.07 0.28
C VAL A 215 8.40 13.77 0.58
N ALA A 216 9.25 13.94 -0.43
CA ALA A 216 10.71 13.80 -0.29
C ALA A 216 11.38 15.17 -0.25
N PHE A 217 12.41 15.28 0.58
CA PHE A 217 13.12 16.53 0.85
C PHE A 217 14.59 16.38 0.50
N SER A 218 15.12 17.41 -0.12
CA SER A 218 16.54 17.61 -0.39
C SER A 218 17.10 18.80 0.38
N SER A 219 18.41 18.89 0.56
CA SER A 219 19.04 20.10 1.09
C SER A 219 19.27 21.13 -0.01
N ASN A 220 19.43 22.41 0.37
CA ASN A 220 19.75 23.48 -0.59
C ASN A 220 21.11 23.24 -1.28
N ASP A 221 22.07 22.63 -0.59
CA ASP A 221 23.41 22.34 -1.13
C ASP A 221 23.40 21.12 -2.07
N SER A 222 22.37 20.30 -2.02
CA SER A 222 22.21 19.09 -2.84
C SER A 222 20.76 18.90 -3.25
N PRO A 223 20.22 19.76 -4.14
CA PRO A 223 18.78 19.81 -4.45
C PRO A 223 18.25 18.57 -5.18
N HIS A 224 19.15 17.70 -5.67
CA HIS A 224 18.79 16.48 -6.38
C HIS A 224 19.11 15.20 -5.59
N ASN A 225 19.50 15.35 -4.32
CA ASN A 225 19.76 14.23 -3.42
C ASN A 225 18.75 14.25 -2.27
N TYR A 226 17.89 13.24 -2.23
CA TYR A 226 16.96 13.11 -1.11
C TYR A 226 17.71 12.79 0.18
N THR A 227 17.33 13.49 1.23
CA THR A 227 17.91 13.33 2.57
C THR A 227 16.84 12.92 3.60
N ARG A 228 15.58 13.15 3.28
CA ARG A 228 14.41 12.81 4.11
C ARG A 228 13.19 12.57 3.23
N ALA A 229 12.30 11.69 3.69
CA ALA A 229 10.97 11.53 3.11
C ALA A 229 9.94 11.20 4.18
N VAL A 230 8.69 11.55 3.91
CA VAL A 230 7.54 11.20 4.74
C VAL A 230 6.44 10.68 3.83
N ALA A 231 6.06 9.42 3.99
CA ALA A 231 4.89 8.80 3.37
C ALA A 231 3.74 8.76 4.37
N VAL A 232 2.54 9.14 3.96
CA VAL A 232 1.33 9.12 4.78
C VAL A 232 0.30 8.21 4.15
N ILE A 233 -0.11 7.20 4.90
CA ILE A 233 -1.06 6.15 4.51
C ILE A 233 -2.25 6.22 5.44
N ARG A 234 -3.46 6.31 4.89
CA ARG A 234 -4.67 6.44 5.70
C ARG A 234 -5.00 5.16 6.47
N ALA A 235 -5.28 5.32 7.76
CA ALA A 235 -5.71 4.20 8.61
C ALA A 235 -7.10 3.66 8.24
N GLU A 236 -7.90 4.42 7.50
CA GLU A 236 -9.23 4.05 7.03
C GLU A 236 -9.22 3.13 5.81
N HIS A 237 -8.10 2.95 5.14
CA HIS A 237 -8.01 2.09 3.97
C HIS A 237 -8.25 0.62 4.29
N PRO A 238 -8.98 -0.11 3.44
CA PRO A 238 -9.01 -1.56 3.45
C PRO A 238 -7.65 -2.13 3.02
N ASP A 239 -7.48 -3.44 3.18
CA ASP A 239 -6.18 -4.11 3.14
C ASP A 239 -5.41 -3.89 1.84
N LEU A 240 -6.07 -4.05 0.69
CA LEU A 240 -5.35 -4.01 -0.59
C LEU A 240 -5.00 -2.58 -1.01
N ILE A 241 -5.92 -1.61 -0.86
CA ILE A 241 -5.61 -0.20 -1.11
C ILE A 241 -4.51 0.30 -0.15
N ARG A 242 -4.55 -0.13 1.12
CA ARG A 242 -3.49 0.21 2.09
C ARG A 242 -2.13 -0.35 1.67
N LEU A 243 -2.09 -1.60 1.21
CA LEU A 243 -0.87 -2.23 0.73
C LEU A 243 -0.38 -1.60 -0.58
N SER A 244 -1.31 -1.22 -1.47
CA SER A 244 -1.03 -0.45 -2.69
C SER A 244 -0.30 0.85 -2.34
N CYS A 245 -0.85 1.64 -1.43
CA CYS A 245 -0.21 2.85 -0.92
C CYS A 245 1.20 2.60 -0.36
N VAL A 246 1.43 1.50 0.35
CA VAL A 246 2.79 1.16 0.82
C VAL A 246 3.73 0.95 -0.36
N HIS A 247 3.30 0.21 -1.38
CA HIS A 247 4.14 -0.07 -2.55
C HIS A 247 4.44 1.17 -3.36
N GLU A 248 3.44 1.97 -3.60
CA GLU A 248 3.50 3.18 -4.39
C GLU A 248 4.37 4.25 -3.71
N GLU A 249 3.98 4.69 -2.51
CA GLU A 249 4.62 5.80 -1.83
C GLU A 249 6.08 5.54 -1.45
N LEU A 250 6.43 4.28 -1.13
CA LEU A 250 7.82 3.96 -0.84
C LEU A 250 8.67 3.98 -2.11
N ALA A 251 8.15 3.54 -3.24
CA ALA A 251 8.87 3.56 -4.51
C ALA A 251 8.96 4.98 -5.10
N GLN A 252 7.88 5.78 -5.00
CA GLN A 252 7.91 7.21 -5.34
C GLN A 252 8.93 7.96 -4.46
N GLY A 253 8.92 7.73 -3.16
CA GLY A 253 9.88 8.32 -2.23
C GLY A 253 11.34 7.90 -2.45
N LEU A 254 11.59 6.84 -3.23
CA LEU A 254 12.91 6.47 -3.71
C LEU A 254 13.30 7.19 -5.00
N GLY A 255 12.36 7.83 -5.70
CA GLY A 255 12.64 8.68 -6.86
C GLY A 255 11.88 8.35 -8.15
N LEU A 256 10.88 7.43 -8.10
CA LEU A 256 9.89 7.26 -9.17
C LEU A 256 8.74 8.26 -8.91
N ALA A 257 8.99 9.54 -9.17
CA ALA A 257 8.27 10.67 -8.57
C ALA A 257 7.02 11.13 -9.35
N ASN A 258 6.65 10.46 -10.42
CA ASN A 258 5.53 10.83 -11.27
C ASN A 258 4.76 9.61 -11.75
N ASP A 259 3.49 9.83 -12.09
CA ASP A 259 2.68 8.83 -12.76
C ASP A 259 2.69 9.03 -14.28
N SER A 260 2.35 7.97 -15.00
CA SER A 260 2.26 7.98 -16.44
C SER A 260 1.12 7.08 -16.91
N PRO A 261 0.13 7.61 -17.64
CA PRO A 261 -0.97 6.81 -18.19
C PRO A 261 -0.50 5.78 -19.24
N ASP A 262 0.73 5.90 -19.73
CA ASP A 262 1.32 4.99 -20.71
C ASP A 262 2.14 3.87 -20.05
N ALA A 263 2.36 3.93 -18.73
CA ALA A 263 3.12 2.92 -18.00
C ALA A 263 2.27 1.67 -17.74
N ARG A 264 2.57 0.58 -18.45
CA ARG A 264 1.90 -0.71 -18.25
C ARG A 264 2.88 -1.88 -18.51
N PRO A 265 2.96 -2.86 -17.59
CA PRO A 265 2.30 -2.92 -16.27
C PRO A 265 2.99 -2.02 -15.24
N SER A 266 2.27 -1.22 -14.50
CA SER A 266 2.87 -0.32 -13.49
C SER A 266 1.85 0.09 -12.43
N ILE A 267 2.32 0.30 -11.19
CA ILE A 267 1.54 0.96 -10.14
C ILE A 267 1.53 2.49 -10.31
N PHE A 268 2.37 3.03 -11.20
CA PHE A 268 2.47 4.45 -11.55
C PHE A 268 1.60 4.78 -12.75
N ASN A 269 0.50 4.06 -12.93
CA ASN A 269 -0.55 4.33 -13.89
C ASN A 269 -1.86 4.62 -13.14
N ASP A 270 -2.47 5.77 -13.39
CA ASP A 270 -3.70 6.25 -12.75
C ASP A 270 -4.95 5.37 -13.02
N ASP A 271 -4.79 4.24 -13.74
CA ASP A 271 -5.91 3.36 -14.10
C ASP A 271 -6.26 2.30 -13.04
N ASP A 272 -5.54 2.27 -11.92
CA ASP A 272 -5.71 1.30 -10.84
C ASP A 272 -5.61 -0.18 -11.27
N GLU A 273 -5.05 -0.49 -12.47
CA GLU A 273 -4.94 -1.89 -12.94
C GLU A 273 -4.11 -2.74 -11.98
N PHE A 274 -3.01 -2.21 -11.46
CA PHE A 274 -2.10 -2.91 -10.56
C PHE A 274 -2.09 -2.28 -9.17
N ALA A 275 -2.28 -3.10 -8.13
CA ALA A 275 -2.19 -2.66 -6.75
C ALA A 275 -0.77 -2.74 -6.18
N LEU A 276 0.09 -3.60 -6.72
CA LEU A 276 1.41 -3.89 -6.15
C LEU A 276 2.52 -3.66 -7.18
N LEU A 277 3.70 -3.29 -6.68
CA LEU A 277 4.90 -3.09 -7.51
C LEU A 277 5.07 -4.22 -8.52
N THR A 278 5.11 -3.86 -9.79
CA THR A 278 5.18 -4.81 -10.91
C THR A 278 6.63 -5.18 -11.26
N SER A 279 6.79 -6.14 -12.16
CA SER A 279 8.11 -6.49 -12.71
C SER A 279 8.70 -5.37 -13.57
N HIS A 280 7.87 -4.53 -14.17
CA HIS A 280 8.27 -3.33 -14.92
C HIS A 280 8.80 -2.26 -13.95
N ASP A 281 8.08 -1.98 -12.86
CA ASP A 281 8.48 -1.00 -11.87
C ASP A 281 9.80 -1.39 -11.16
N GLU A 282 10.00 -2.70 -10.91
CA GLU A 282 11.29 -3.18 -10.41
C GLU A 282 12.46 -2.85 -11.35
N LYS A 283 12.22 -2.95 -12.67
CA LYS A 283 13.25 -2.56 -13.65
C LYS A 283 13.50 -1.06 -13.61
N LEU A 284 12.44 -0.22 -13.53
CA LEU A 284 12.58 1.22 -13.37
C LEU A 284 13.41 1.57 -12.12
N LEU A 285 13.10 0.99 -10.96
CA LEU A 285 13.87 1.18 -9.73
C LEU A 285 15.33 0.72 -9.88
N SER A 286 15.54 -0.45 -10.49
CA SER A 286 16.88 -0.99 -10.73
C SER A 286 17.70 -0.12 -11.68
N MET A 287 17.07 0.51 -12.68
CA MET A 287 17.70 1.48 -13.58
C MET A 287 18.02 2.78 -12.86
N LEU A 288 17.06 3.32 -12.07
CA LEU A 288 17.24 4.56 -11.32
C LEU A 288 18.48 4.52 -10.40
N TYR A 289 18.75 3.36 -9.79
CA TYR A 289 19.88 3.18 -8.87
C TYR A 289 21.15 2.64 -9.55
N ASP A 290 21.15 2.49 -10.87
CA ASP A 290 22.38 2.12 -11.60
C ASP A 290 23.46 3.21 -11.42
N PRO A 291 24.72 2.82 -11.19
CA PRO A 291 25.79 3.79 -10.95
C PRO A 291 26.12 4.69 -12.15
N ARG A 292 25.70 4.35 -13.36
CA ARG A 292 25.86 5.19 -14.58
C ARG A 292 24.95 6.41 -14.57
N LEU A 293 23.79 6.35 -13.89
CA LEU A 293 22.91 7.50 -13.68
C LEU A 293 23.33 8.27 -12.43
N LYS A 294 23.31 9.58 -12.47
CA LYS A 294 23.70 10.44 -11.36
C LYS A 294 22.59 11.42 -11.01
N SER A 295 22.42 11.70 -9.71
CA SER A 295 21.55 12.78 -9.26
C SER A 295 21.93 14.09 -9.95
N GLY A 296 20.92 14.83 -10.41
CA GLY A 296 21.11 16.10 -11.14
C GLY A 296 21.25 15.96 -12.66
N MET A 297 21.36 14.76 -13.22
CA MET A 297 21.26 14.57 -14.67
C MET A 297 19.88 15.04 -15.17
N ASP A 298 19.84 15.66 -16.33
CA ASP A 298 18.61 15.90 -17.09
C ASP A 298 18.26 14.70 -17.98
N ALA A 299 17.05 14.70 -18.51
CA ALA A 299 16.55 13.61 -19.35
C ALA A 299 17.40 13.41 -20.62
N GLU A 300 17.89 14.49 -21.23
CA GLU A 300 18.69 14.43 -22.46
C GLU A 300 20.03 13.74 -22.21
N SER A 301 20.76 14.16 -21.17
CA SER A 301 22.04 13.56 -20.76
C SER A 301 21.90 12.12 -20.30
N ALA A 302 20.78 11.77 -19.66
CA ALA A 302 20.55 10.42 -19.14
C ALA A 302 20.10 9.43 -20.23
N ARG A 303 19.37 9.90 -21.27
CA ARG A 303 18.72 9.06 -22.29
C ARG A 303 19.62 8.00 -22.93
N PRO A 304 20.87 8.25 -23.33
CA PRO A 304 21.73 7.21 -23.90
C PRO A 304 21.96 6.06 -22.91
N VAL A 305 22.18 6.39 -21.63
CA VAL A 305 22.37 5.40 -20.56
C VAL A 305 21.08 4.65 -20.27
N VAL A 306 19.94 5.34 -20.20
CA VAL A 306 18.62 4.74 -19.96
C VAL A 306 18.29 3.71 -21.04
N ARG A 307 18.54 4.01 -22.32
CA ARG A 307 18.35 3.06 -23.43
C ARG A 307 19.18 1.80 -23.31
N ILE A 308 20.44 1.95 -22.94
CA ILE A 308 21.34 0.80 -22.69
C ILE A 308 20.79 -0.03 -21.53
N LEU A 309 20.46 0.61 -20.40
CA LEU A 309 19.91 -0.05 -19.22
C LEU A 309 18.62 -0.80 -19.54
N ALA A 310 17.71 -0.20 -20.28
CA ALA A 310 16.43 -0.82 -20.65
C ALA A 310 16.65 -2.13 -21.43
N ARG A 311 17.56 -2.17 -22.40
CA ARG A 311 17.93 -3.39 -23.13
C ARG A 311 18.57 -4.43 -22.22
N GLU A 312 19.53 -4.04 -21.39
CA GLU A 312 20.17 -4.93 -20.41
C GLU A 312 19.14 -5.58 -19.46
N LYS A 313 18.15 -4.80 -18.98
CA LYS A 313 17.08 -5.31 -18.09
C LYS A 313 16.12 -6.28 -18.77
N LEU A 314 16.05 -6.27 -20.08
CA LEU A 314 15.24 -7.20 -20.89
C LEU A 314 16.10 -8.33 -21.49
N GLY A 315 17.40 -8.41 -21.17
CA GLY A 315 18.29 -9.47 -21.68
C GLY A 315 18.59 -9.33 -23.19
N GLN A 316 18.44 -8.12 -23.75
CA GLN A 316 18.71 -7.86 -25.15
C GLN A 316 20.18 -7.46 -25.36
N SER A 317 20.77 -7.85 -26.48
CA SER A 317 22.08 -7.40 -26.89
C SER A 317 22.08 -5.90 -27.20
N LEU A 318 23.20 -5.23 -26.93
CA LEU A 318 23.42 -3.81 -27.21
C LEU A 318 23.61 -3.55 -28.71
#